data_f579de3c94f132ddc8276a1758525c8f
#
_entry.id   f579de3c94f132ddc8276a1758525c8f
#
_cell.length_a   1.000
_cell.length_b   1.000
_cell.length_c   1.000
_cell.angle_alpha   90.00
_cell.angle_beta   90.00
_cell.angle_gamma   90.00
#
_symmetry.space_group_name_H-M   'P 1'
#
loop_
_entity.id
_entity.type
_entity.pdbx_description
1 polymer ?
#
loop_
_entity_poly.entity_id
_entity_poly.type
_entity_poly.pdbx_seq_one_letter_code
_entity_poly.pdbx_strand_id
1 'polypeptide(L)'
;MSSIQKTPVVTCFLTRNDSGELHILIARRSERVGSYNARWAGVSGFVEAGVSPDEQAFTEIREETGLQRDQVRMLRRGAVVEYEDASLGRHWFIHPYLFETLAPDAIQHDWEATEMRWIAPAELSNFETVPKLAEAYESAVNGEKT
;
A
#
# COMPACT_ATOMS: atom_id res chain seq x y z
N MET A 1 -17.20 15.69 -22.69
CA MET A 1 -17.00 14.31 -22.24
C MET A 1 -15.71 14.21 -21.46
N SER A 2 -15.80 13.88 -20.19
CA SER A 2 -14.58 13.67 -19.41
C SER A 2 -14.01 12.29 -19.71
N SER A 3 -12.72 12.23 -19.98
CA SER A 3 -12.03 10.95 -20.16
C SER A 3 -11.57 10.39 -18.81
N ILE A 4 -11.64 9.07 -18.68
CA ILE A 4 -11.13 8.36 -17.51
C ILE A 4 -9.60 8.30 -17.63
N GLN A 5 -8.91 8.77 -16.61
CA GLN A 5 -7.45 8.78 -16.60
C GLN A 5 -6.92 7.46 -16.02
N LYS A 6 -6.13 6.75 -16.80
CA LYS A 6 -5.42 5.55 -16.33
C LYS A 6 -4.33 5.98 -15.36
N THR A 7 -4.39 5.47 -14.15
CA THR A 7 -3.51 5.92 -13.06
C THR A 7 -2.83 4.74 -12.38
N PRO A 8 -1.52 4.54 -12.62
CA PRO A 8 -0.78 3.49 -11.93
C PRO A 8 -0.40 3.95 -10.51
N VAL A 9 -0.63 3.06 -9.55
CA VAL A 9 -0.25 3.27 -8.16
C VAL A 9 0.40 2.02 -7.61
N VAL A 10 1.22 2.18 -6.58
CA VAL A 10 1.75 1.05 -5.82
C VAL A 10 0.99 0.96 -4.50
N THR A 11 0.81 -0.25 -4.00
CA THR A 11 0.30 -0.50 -2.65
C THR A 11 1.20 -1.54 -2.01
N CYS A 12 1.89 -1.14 -0.96
CA CYS A 12 2.88 -1.96 -0.28
C CYS A 12 2.32 -2.45 1.05
N PHE A 13 2.31 -3.78 1.22
CA PHE A 13 1.92 -4.40 2.48
C PHE A 13 3.20 -4.77 3.23
N LEU A 14 3.52 -3.97 4.24
CA LEU A 14 4.65 -4.25 5.12
C LEU A 14 4.21 -5.30 6.13
N THR A 15 5.02 -6.32 6.35
CA THR A 15 4.70 -7.40 7.27
C THR A 15 5.70 -7.48 8.41
N ARG A 16 5.25 -8.01 9.54
CA ARG A 16 6.12 -8.40 10.64
C ARG A 16 5.56 -9.68 11.29
N ASN A 17 6.45 -10.48 11.86
CA ASN A 17 6.06 -11.66 12.63
C ASN A 17 6.21 -11.35 14.11
N ASP A 18 5.11 -11.55 14.86
CA ASP A 18 5.08 -11.44 16.31
C ASP A 18 4.72 -12.80 16.88
N SER A 19 5.69 -13.46 17.52
CA SER A 19 5.46 -14.77 18.15
C SER A 19 4.80 -15.79 17.21
N GLY A 20 5.22 -15.79 15.94
CA GLY A 20 4.69 -16.69 14.92
C GLY A 20 3.44 -16.22 14.21
N GLU A 21 2.88 -15.08 14.61
CA GLU A 21 1.74 -14.48 13.94
C GLU A 21 2.18 -13.39 12.95
N LEU A 22 1.68 -13.51 11.71
CA LEU A 22 1.92 -12.50 10.69
C LEU A 22 0.97 -11.32 10.90
N HIS A 23 1.56 -10.11 10.94
CA HIS A 23 0.81 -8.87 10.96
C HIS A 23 1.15 -8.03 9.74
N ILE A 24 0.20 -7.26 9.26
CA ILE A 24 0.38 -6.31 8.17
C ILE A 24 0.11 -4.90 8.67
N LEU A 25 0.84 -3.93 8.09
CA LEU A 25 0.69 -2.53 8.44
C LEU A 25 -0.41 -1.89 7.58
N ILE A 26 -1.37 -1.25 8.23
CA ILE A 26 -2.33 -0.40 7.53
C ILE A 26 -2.26 1.01 8.11
N ALA A 27 -2.56 1.99 7.25
CA ALA A 27 -2.51 3.39 7.60
C ALA A 27 -3.84 4.06 7.25
N ARG A 28 -4.35 4.88 8.17
CA ARG A 28 -5.57 5.65 7.93
C ARG A 28 -5.20 6.93 7.19
N ARG A 29 -5.77 7.12 6.02
CA ARG A 29 -5.49 8.28 5.17
C ARG A 29 -6.01 9.55 5.82
N SER A 30 -5.17 10.60 5.82
CA SER A 30 -5.55 11.89 6.38
C SER A 30 -6.57 12.59 5.47
N GLU A 31 -7.21 13.65 6.01
CA GLU A 31 -8.14 14.48 5.22
C GLU A 31 -7.43 15.36 4.20
N ARG A 32 -6.10 15.45 4.27
CA ARG A 32 -5.28 16.28 3.37
C ARG A 32 -4.90 15.59 2.07
N VAL A 33 -5.14 14.26 1.98
CA VAL A 33 -4.86 13.53 0.74
C VAL A 33 -5.98 13.73 -0.27
N GLY A 34 -5.68 13.50 -1.54
CA GLY A 34 -6.59 13.83 -2.64
C GLY A 34 -7.76 12.88 -2.84
N SER A 35 -7.75 11.68 -2.23
CA SER A 35 -8.79 10.68 -2.44
C SER A 35 -8.93 9.75 -1.25
N TYR A 36 -10.14 9.19 -1.08
CA TYR A 36 -10.45 8.19 -0.06
C TYR A 36 -10.01 8.57 1.36
N ASN A 37 -10.33 9.81 1.75
CA ASN A 37 -9.96 10.34 3.05
C ASN A 37 -10.53 9.51 4.20
N ALA A 38 -9.76 9.38 5.28
CA ALA A 38 -10.12 8.64 6.49
C ALA A 38 -10.29 7.12 6.28
N ARG A 39 -10.01 6.59 5.09
CA ARG A 39 -10.03 5.15 4.85
C ARG A 39 -8.65 4.55 5.08
N TRP A 40 -8.65 3.27 5.39
CA TRP A 40 -7.42 2.52 5.65
C TRP A 40 -6.84 1.94 4.38
N ALA A 41 -5.51 1.98 4.25
CA ALA A 41 -4.77 1.52 3.07
C ALA A 41 -3.43 0.92 3.49
N GLY A 42 -2.77 0.24 2.54
CA GLY A 42 -1.34 -0.04 2.67
C GLY A 42 -0.53 1.22 2.41
N VAL A 43 0.79 1.10 2.42
CA VAL A 43 1.67 2.21 2.02
C VAL A 43 1.54 2.38 0.50
N SER A 44 1.06 3.53 0.05
CA SER A 44 0.61 3.70 -1.33
C SER A 44 1.01 5.04 -1.92
N GLY A 45 1.14 5.09 -3.23
CA GLY A 45 1.39 6.33 -3.95
C GLY A 45 1.33 6.16 -5.46
N PHE A 46 1.30 7.28 -6.16
CA PHE A 46 1.30 7.29 -7.62
C PHE A 46 2.65 6.83 -8.16
N VAL A 47 2.64 6.06 -9.24
CA VAL A 47 3.87 5.75 -9.97
C VAL A 47 4.22 6.95 -10.83
N GLU A 48 5.34 7.59 -10.53
CA GLU A 48 5.80 8.77 -11.26
C GLU A 48 6.29 8.39 -12.66
N ALA A 49 6.15 9.33 -13.60
CA ALA A 49 6.61 9.13 -14.97
C ALA A 49 8.10 8.80 -14.99
N GLY A 50 8.47 7.75 -15.73
CA GLY A 50 9.86 7.33 -15.86
C GLY A 50 10.39 6.50 -14.67
N VAL A 51 9.56 6.24 -13.66
CA VAL A 51 9.92 5.45 -12.49
C VAL A 51 9.23 4.09 -12.59
N SER A 52 9.96 3.01 -12.30
CA SER A 52 9.34 1.68 -12.26
C SER A 52 8.45 1.54 -11.02
N PRO A 53 7.42 0.69 -11.05
CA PRO A 53 6.63 0.43 -9.85
C PRO A 53 7.47 -0.06 -8.68
N ASP A 54 8.49 -0.89 -8.92
CA ASP A 54 9.39 -1.37 -7.86
C ASP A 54 10.11 -0.22 -7.16
N GLU A 55 10.68 0.71 -7.92
CA GLU A 55 11.36 1.86 -7.34
C GLU A 55 10.39 2.79 -6.64
N GLN A 56 9.19 2.96 -7.20
CA GLN A 56 8.16 3.77 -6.54
C GLN A 56 7.74 3.16 -5.20
N ALA A 57 7.68 1.83 -5.12
CA ALA A 57 7.35 1.16 -3.86
C ALA A 57 8.34 1.52 -2.75
N PHE A 58 9.64 1.46 -3.03
CA PHE A 58 10.66 1.86 -2.05
C PHE A 58 10.58 3.33 -1.68
N THR A 59 10.30 4.18 -2.66
CA THR A 59 10.14 5.62 -2.42
C THR A 59 8.97 5.91 -1.47
N GLU A 60 7.83 5.29 -1.72
CA GLU A 60 6.65 5.49 -0.87
C GLU A 60 6.87 4.98 0.55
N ILE A 61 7.53 3.82 0.69
CA ILE A 61 7.86 3.29 2.02
C ILE A 61 8.74 4.29 2.78
N ARG A 62 9.76 4.83 2.14
CA ARG A 62 10.64 5.82 2.79
C ARG A 62 9.87 7.08 3.17
N GLU A 63 9.04 7.60 2.28
CA GLU A 63 8.30 8.84 2.51
C GLU A 63 7.25 8.68 3.60
N GLU A 64 6.50 7.58 3.61
CA GLU A 64 5.38 7.41 4.53
C GLU A 64 5.78 6.78 5.86
N THR A 65 6.86 6.02 5.93
CA THR A 65 7.26 5.30 7.15
C THR A 65 8.64 5.69 7.67
N GLY A 66 9.45 6.35 6.88
CA GLY A 66 10.84 6.65 7.21
C GLY A 66 11.80 5.49 7.05
N LEU A 67 11.32 4.31 6.67
CA LEU A 67 12.17 3.14 6.50
C LEU A 67 13.02 3.25 5.25
N GLN A 68 14.33 3.02 5.42
CA GLN A 68 15.28 3.01 4.33
C GLN A 68 15.24 1.65 3.59
N ARG A 69 15.85 1.61 2.42
CA ARG A 69 15.84 0.41 1.58
C ARG A 69 16.39 -0.84 2.28
N ASP A 70 17.40 -0.68 3.13
CA ASP A 70 18.01 -1.79 3.89
C ASP A 70 17.21 -2.20 5.14
N GLN A 71 16.12 -1.49 5.43
CA GLN A 71 15.24 -1.79 6.56
C GLN A 71 13.97 -2.55 6.15
N VAL A 72 13.83 -2.82 4.86
CA VAL A 72 12.73 -3.62 4.31
C VAL A 72 13.27 -4.62 3.30
N ARG A 73 12.51 -5.68 3.06
CA ARG A 73 12.84 -6.65 2.01
C ARG A 73 11.61 -6.93 1.18
N MET A 74 11.70 -6.72 -0.13
CA MET A 74 10.62 -7.07 -1.04
C MET A 74 10.52 -8.59 -1.14
N LEU A 75 9.37 -9.14 -0.78
CA LEU A 75 9.14 -10.58 -0.80
C LEU A 75 8.46 -11.05 -2.07
N ARG A 76 7.40 -10.32 -2.47
CA ARG A 76 6.57 -10.69 -3.61
C ARG A 76 6.06 -9.49 -4.35
N ARG A 77 5.84 -9.68 -5.64
CA ARG A 77 5.22 -8.71 -6.53
C ARG A 77 3.94 -9.34 -7.07
N GLY A 78 2.78 -8.79 -6.71
CA GLY A 78 1.49 -9.32 -7.14
C GLY A 78 1.10 -8.86 -8.54
N ALA A 79 0.12 -9.54 -9.12
CA ALA A 79 -0.49 -9.11 -10.37
C ALA A 79 -1.28 -7.83 -10.15
N VAL A 80 -1.31 -6.96 -11.16
CA VAL A 80 -2.01 -5.68 -11.12
C VAL A 80 -3.50 -5.90 -10.86
N VAL A 81 -4.06 -5.12 -9.95
CA VAL A 81 -5.49 -5.09 -9.65
C VAL A 81 -6.06 -3.80 -10.22
N GLU A 82 -7.09 -3.89 -11.05
CA GLU A 82 -7.69 -2.73 -11.68
C GLU A 82 -9.00 -2.36 -11.00
N TYR A 83 -9.25 -1.06 -10.90
CA TYR A 83 -10.50 -0.54 -10.37
C TYR A 83 -10.82 0.79 -11.02
N GLU A 84 -11.99 0.88 -11.65
CA GLU A 84 -12.45 2.12 -12.25
C GLU A 84 -13.34 2.87 -11.25
N ASP A 85 -13.00 4.12 -10.97
CA ASP A 85 -13.82 4.99 -10.13
C ASP A 85 -14.23 6.21 -10.96
N ALA A 86 -15.42 6.13 -11.53
CA ALA A 86 -15.94 7.17 -12.41
C ALA A 86 -16.15 8.49 -11.66
N SER A 87 -16.44 8.45 -10.36
CA SER A 87 -16.66 9.65 -9.56
C SER A 87 -15.39 10.49 -9.44
N LEU A 88 -14.23 9.86 -9.53
CA LEU A 88 -12.93 10.54 -9.52
C LEU A 88 -12.32 10.71 -10.91
N GLY A 89 -12.96 10.15 -11.94
CA GLY A 89 -12.40 10.15 -13.29
C GLY A 89 -11.12 9.32 -13.39
N ARG A 90 -10.99 8.28 -12.60
CA ARG A 90 -9.78 7.46 -12.50
C ARG A 90 -10.05 6.00 -12.84
N HIS A 91 -9.09 5.39 -13.55
CA HIS A 91 -8.98 3.95 -13.68
C HIS A 91 -7.67 3.56 -13.00
N TRP A 92 -7.77 3.01 -11.80
CA TRP A 92 -6.62 2.67 -10.98
C TRP A 92 -5.99 1.36 -11.45
N PHE A 93 -4.67 1.38 -11.65
CA PHE A 93 -3.85 0.19 -11.89
C PHE A 93 -2.99 -0.01 -10.66
N ILE A 94 -3.44 -0.89 -9.78
CA ILE A 94 -2.82 -1.08 -8.46
C ILE A 94 -1.75 -2.16 -8.57
N HIS A 95 -0.48 -1.77 -8.34
CA HIS A 95 0.66 -2.68 -8.30
C HIS A 95 0.89 -3.08 -6.85
N PRO A 96 0.51 -4.31 -6.44
CA PRO A 96 0.62 -4.72 -5.04
C PRO A 96 1.95 -5.40 -4.75
N TYR A 97 2.49 -5.10 -3.57
CA TYR A 97 3.78 -5.64 -3.11
C TYR A 97 3.67 -6.16 -1.70
N LEU A 98 4.39 -7.25 -1.42
CA LEU A 98 4.55 -7.78 -0.08
C LEU A 98 5.99 -7.56 0.37
N PHE A 99 6.17 -6.91 1.51
CA PHE A 99 7.49 -6.61 2.08
C PHE A 99 7.61 -7.19 3.49
N GLU A 100 8.81 -7.61 3.83
CA GLU A 100 9.16 -7.90 5.22
C GLU A 100 9.79 -6.64 5.82
N THR A 101 9.38 -6.30 7.04
CA THR A 101 9.92 -5.17 7.77
C THR A 101 11.03 -5.67 8.69
N LEU A 102 12.23 -5.13 8.53
CA LEU A 102 13.41 -5.51 9.33
C LEU A 102 13.59 -4.62 10.55
N ALA A 103 12.93 -3.47 10.58
CA ALA A 103 13.02 -2.49 11.66
C ALA A 103 11.64 -1.90 11.99
N PRO A 104 10.69 -2.72 12.46
CA PRO A 104 9.31 -2.25 12.67
C PRO A 104 9.19 -1.12 13.69
N ASP A 105 10.11 -1.06 14.67
CA ASP A 105 10.07 -0.03 15.69
C ASP A 105 10.61 1.32 15.21
N ALA A 106 11.20 1.37 14.01
CA ALA A 106 11.72 2.60 13.42
C ALA A 106 10.65 3.36 12.60
N ILE A 107 9.46 2.79 12.44
CA ILE A 107 8.41 3.39 11.61
C ILE A 107 7.86 4.65 12.26
N GLN A 108 7.77 5.72 11.45
CA GLN A 108 7.13 6.97 11.82
C GLN A 108 6.26 7.41 10.65
N HIS A 109 4.94 7.57 10.87
CA HIS A 109 4.07 8.02 9.80
C HIS A 109 4.23 9.52 9.56
N ASP A 110 3.97 9.94 8.32
CA ASP A 110 4.01 11.33 7.91
C ASP A 110 2.60 11.95 7.91
N TRP A 111 2.46 13.11 7.26
CA TRP A 111 1.19 13.84 7.21
C TRP A 111 0.09 13.13 6.40
N GLU A 112 0.45 12.15 5.56
CA GLU A 112 -0.52 11.43 4.73
C GLU A 112 -1.38 10.46 5.53
N ALA A 113 -0.92 10.09 6.72
CA ALA A 113 -1.65 9.19 7.61
C ALA A 113 -1.92 9.84 8.95
N THR A 114 -3.11 9.60 9.51
CA THR A 114 -3.45 10.03 10.87
C THR A 114 -3.11 8.96 11.90
N GLU A 115 -3.01 7.72 11.46
CA GLU A 115 -2.79 6.57 12.35
C GLU A 115 -2.23 5.41 11.55
N MET A 116 -1.41 4.59 12.18
CA MET A 116 -0.95 3.30 11.63
C MET A 116 -1.23 2.20 12.63
N ARG A 117 -1.57 1.00 12.13
CA ARG A 117 -1.81 -0.18 12.94
C ARG A 117 -1.22 -1.43 12.31
N TRP A 118 -0.70 -2.31 13.16
CA TRP A 118 -0.38 -3.67 12.78
C TRP A 118 -1.60 -4.54 13.08
N ILE A 119 -2.09 -5.26 12.08
CA ILE A 119 -3.27 -6.11 12.22
C ILE A 119 -3.00 -7.50 11.65
N ALA A 120 -3.74 -8.49 12.11
CA ALA A 120 -3.75 -9.78 11.44
C ALA A 120 -4.48 -9.61 10.10
N PRO A 121 -4.02 -10.27 9.02
CA PRO A 121 -4.66 -10.09 7.71
C PRO A 121 -6.17 -10.36 7.70
N ALA A 122 -6.63 -11.32 8.51
CA ALA A 122 -8.06 -11.63 8.61
C ALA A 122 -8.89 -10.49 9.18
N GLU A 123 -8.26 -9.56 9.90
CA GLU A 123 -8.95 -8.41 10.49
C GLU A 123 -9.21 -7.29 9.49
N LEU A 124 -8.65 -7.39 8.28
CA LEU A 124 -8.78 -6.34 7.28
C LEU A 124 -10.24 -6.01 6.98
N SER A 125 -11.12 -7.01 7.01
CA SER A 125 -12.56 -6.82 6.77
C SER A 125 -13.27 -5.99 7.86
N ASN A 126 -12.61 -5.77 9.00
CA ASN A 126 -13.16 -4.96 10.10
C ASN A 126 -12.91 -3.46 9.90
N PHE A 127 -12.18 -3.09 8.86
CA PHE A 127 -11.79 -1.70 8.62
C PHE A 127 -12.47 -1.16 7.36
N GLU A 128 -12.77 0.13 7.38
CA GLU A 128 -13.25 0.82 6.19
C GLU A 128 -12.06 1.16 5.32
N THR A 129 -11.80 0.32 4.32
CA THR A 129 -10.60 0.42 3.48
C THR A 129 -10.85 1.18 2.18
N VAL A 130 -9.75 1.58 1.54
CA VAL A 130 -9.79 2.02 0.14
C VAL A 130 -10.31 0.88 -0.74
N PRO A 131 -10.89 1.19 -1.93
CA PRO A 131 -11.39 0.13 -2.81
C PRO A 131 -10.30 -0.88 -3.17
N LYS A 132 -10.68 -2.15 -3.19
CA LYS A 132 -9.83 -3.26 -3.65
C LYS A 132 -8.62 -3.57 -2.76
N LEU A 133 -8.56 -3.08 -1.52
CA LEU A 133 -7.41 -3.34 -0.66
C LEU A 133 -7.25 -4.83 -0.36
N ALA A 134 -8.35 -5.53 -0.05
CA ALA A 134 -8.29 -6.97 0.23
C ALA A 134 -7.82 -7.75 -0.99
N GLU A 135 -8.31 -7.41 -2.19
CA GLU A 135 -7.90 -8.06 -3.44
C GLU A 135 -6.43 -7.78 -3.74
N ALA A 136 -5.96 -6.55 -3.47
CA ALA A 136 -4.56 -6.19 -3.64
C ALA A 136 -3.67 -6.99 -2.68
N TYR A 137 -4.08 -7.16 -1.44
CA TYR A 137 -3.35 -7.98 -0.48
C TYR A 137 -3.25 -9.44 -0.95
N GLU A 138 -4.37 -10.01 -1.36
CA GLU A 138 -4.40 -11.38 -1.87
C GLU A 138 -3.50 -11.55 -3.09
N SER A 139 -3.52 -10.58 -4.02
CA SER A 139 -2.64 -10.59 -5.18
C SER A 139 -1.17 -10.55 -4.77
N ALA A 140 -0.81 -9.73 -3.77
CA ALA A 140 0.56 -9.64 -3.28
C ALA A 140 1.02 -10.96 -2.67
N VAL A 141 0.19 -11.58 -1.84
CA VAL A 141 0.52 -12.85 -1.18
C VAL A 141 0.73 -13.97 -2.20
N ASN A 142 -0.04 -13.96 -3.27
CA ASN A 142 0.03 -14.98 -4.33
C ASN A 142 0.98 -14.58 -5.47
N GLY A 143 1.72 -13.49 -5.31
CA GLY A 143 2.56 -12.94 -6.36
C GLY A 143 3.87 -13.71 -6.56
N GLU A 144 4.64 -13.22 -7.53
CA GLU A 144 5.96 -13.77 -7.84
C GLU A 144 6.96 -13.42 -6.73
N LYS A 145 7.78 -14.39 -6.37
CA LYS A 145 8.90 -14.16 -5.45
C LYS A 145 9.92 -13.24 -6.10
N THR A 146 10.42 -12.31 -5.34
CA THR A 146 11.44 -11.35 -5.78
C THR A 146 12.84 -11.79 -5.37
#